data_209ba85fbd412e98de5605269af3067d
#
_entry.id   209ba85fbd412e98de5605269af3067d
#
_cell.length_a   1.000
_cell.length_b   1.000
_cell.length_c   1.000
_cell.angle_alpha   90.00
_cell.angle_beta   90.00
_cell.angle_gamma   90.00
#
_symmetry.space_group_name_H-M   'P 1'
#
loop_
_entity.id
_entity.type
_entity.pdbx_description
1 polymer ?
#
loop_
_entity_poly.entity_id
_entity_poly.type
_entity_poly.pdbx_seq_one_letter_code
_entity_poly.pdbx_strand_id
1 'polypeptide(L)'
;VLVTAIAMRDCDDTPDGKFSVSFPEYRDKMLEMGDKYDLPVLDLGKATADYLNTVGSDGSKKLFMWLDQGAYEGYPDGKKDNAHLQQAGAKAFAGLLAGLIRSYERDDKLDKVKAELAKNMFVAL
;
A
#
# COMPACT_ATOMS: atom_id res chain seq x y z
N VAL A 1 -16.27 -5.03 -0.47
CA VAL A 1 -14.86 -5.39 -0.63
C VAL A 1 -14.08 -5.02 0.61
N LEU A 2 -13.15 -5.87 1.05
CA LEU A 2 -12.19 -5.59 2.11
C LEU A 2 -10.83 -5.25 1.48
N VAL A 3 -10.09 -4.31 2.08
CA VAL A 3 -8.74 -3.94 1.66
C VAL A 3 -7.83 -4.01 2.88
N THR A 4 -6.78 -4.82 2.82
CA THR A 4 -5.85 -4.94 3.95
C THR A 4 -5.02 -3.67 4.11
N ALA A 5 -4.55 -3.39 5.33
CA ALA A 5 -3.71 -2.22 5.62
C ALA A 5 -2.41 -2.27 4.80
N ILE A 6 -1.94 -1.11 4.37
CA ILE A 6 -0.64 -0.98 3.70
C ILE A 6 0.51 -1.38 4.62
N ALA A 7 1.61 -1.85 4.05
CA ALA A 7 2.86 -2.02 4.79
C ALA A 7 3.46 -0.66 5.16
N MET A 8 3.95 -0.55 6.39
CA MET A 8 4.73 0.60 6.88
C MET A 8 6.21 0.42 6.54
N ARG A 9 6.99 1.48 6.74
CA ARG A 9 8.44 1.45 6.59
C ARG A 9 9.08 0.93 7.89
N ASP A 10 9.12 -0.39 8.05
CA ASP A 10 9.62 -1.11 9.23
C ASP A 10 10.94 -1.89 8.99
N CYS A 11 11.51 -1.79 7.80
CA CYS A 11 12.70 -2.56 7.42
C CYS A 11 13.93 -2.31 8.30
N ASP A 12 14.04 -1.13 8.93
CA ASP A 12 15.15 -0.80 9.82
C ASP A 12 15.07 -1.58 11.15
N ASP A 13 13.87 -2.08 11.50
CA ASP A 13 13.58 -2.82 12.72
C ASP A 13 13.54 -4.35 12.52
N THR A 14 13.73 -4.81 11.27
CA THR A 14 13.69 -6.23 10.92
C THR A 14 15.12 -6.82 10.84
N PRO A 15 15.33 -8.08 11.27
CA PRO A 15 16.65 -8.70 11.28
C PRO A 15 17.31 -8.82 9.91
N ASP A 16 16.51 -8.95 8.85
CA ASP A 16 16.95 -9.10 7.46
C ASP A 16 16.85 -7.82 6.62
N GLY A 17 16.44 -6.71 7.23
CA GLY A 17 16.26 -5.42 6.56
C GLY A 17 15.12 -5.38 5.54
N LYS A 18 14.20 -6.34 5.60
CA LYS A 18 13.08 -6.44 4.68
C LYS A 18 11.81 -5.84 5.24
N PHE A 19 10.97 -5.39 4.31
CA PHE A 19 9.60 -4.97 4.62
C PHE A 19 8.69 -6.18 4.74
N SER A 20 7.79 -6.12 5.71
CA SER A 20 6.78 -7.14 5.96
C SER A 20 5.38 -6.54 5.99
N VAL A 21 4.37 -7.39 6.12
CA VAL A 21 3.00 -6.94 6.36
C VAL A 21 2.91 -6.37 7.78
N SER A 22 2.51 -5.13 7.92
CA SER A 22 2.57 -4.39 9.20
C SER A 22 1.54 -4.86 10.20
N PHE A 23 0.52 -5.48 9.94
CA PHE A 23 -0.50 -5.96 10.89
C PHE A 23 -0.95 -7.38 10.49
N PRO A 24 -0.07 -8.40 10.60
CA PRO A 24 -0.32 -9.72 10.06
C PRO A 24 -1.59 -10.38 10.63
N GLU A 25 -1.85 -10.26 11.93
CA GLU A 25 -3.04 -10.84 12.55
C GLU A 25 -4.35 -10.22 12.03
N TYR A 26 -4.36 -8.91 11.81
CA TYR A 26 -5.52 -8.23 11.21
C TYR A 26 -5.71 -8.61 9.75
N ARG A 27 -4.60 -8.69 8.98
CA ARG A 27 -4.64 -9.15 7.60
C ARG A 27 -5.21 -10.56 7.49
N ASP A 28 -4.69 -11.50 8.29
CA ASP A 28 -5.12 -12.89 8.26
C ASP A 28 -6.61 -13.00 8.64
N LYS A 29 -7.06 -12.20 9.60
CA LYS A 29 -8.48 -12.12 9.96
C LYS A 29 -9.34 -11.56 8.84
N MET A 30 -8.88 -10.57 8.10
CA MET A 30 -9.59 -10.03 6.94
C MET A 30 -9.70 -11.07 5.81
N LEU A 31 -8.64 -11.86 5.56
CA LEU A 31 -8.67 -12.96 4.59
C LEU A 31 -9.67 -14.04 5.01
N GLU A 32 -9.65 -14.47 6.28
CA GLU A 32 -10.63 -15.41 6.84
C GLU A 32 -12.07 -14.91 6.69
N MET A 33 -12.31 -13.64 6.99
CA MET A 33 -13.65 -13.03 6.85
C MET A 33 -14.08 -12.94 5.40
N GLY A 34 -13.16 -12.67 4.48
CA GLY A 34 -13.42 -12.69 3.06
C GLY A 34 -13.91 -14.07 2.59
N ASP A 35 -13.23 -15.11 3.01
CA ASP A 35 -13.63 -16.50 2.68
C ASP A 35 -14.96 -16.89 3.35
N LYS A 36 -15.13 -16.58 4.64
CA LYS A 36 -16.32 -16.93 5.41
C LYS A 36 -17.60 -16.28 4.90
N TYR A 37 -17.51 -15.02 4.46
CA TYR A 37 -18.68 -14.22 4.03
C TYR A 37 -18.74 -14.01 2.53
N ASP A 38 -17.89 -14.69 1.77
CA ASP A 38 -17.79 -14.57 0.32
C ASP A 38 -17.64 -13.10 -0.14
N LEU A 39 -16.71 -12.40 0.50
CA LEU A 39 -16.39 -11.00 0.20
C LEU A 39 -15.07 -10.90 -0.57
N PRO A 40 -14.98 -10.04 -1.60
CA PRO A 40 -13.71 -9.71 -2.21
C PRO A 40 -12.73 -9.13 -1.18
N VAL A 41 -11.50 -9.66 -1.15
CA VAL A 41 -10.39 -9.11 -0.35
C VAL A 41 -9.25 -8.73 -1.28
N LEU A 42 -8.85 -7.47 -1.21
CA LEU A 42 -7.67 -6.95 -1.90
C LEU A 42 -6.52 -6.87 -0.90
N ASP A 43 -5.53 -7.74 -1.05
CA ASP A 43 -4.40 -7.84 -0.13
C ASP A 43 -3.34 -6.76 -0.43
N LEU A 44 -3.71 -5.51 -0.14
CA LEU A 44 -2.84 -4.36 -0.35
C LEU A 44 -1.62 -4.38 0.58
N GLY A 45 -1.75 -4.96 1.77
CA GLY A 45 -0.64 -5.10 2.71
C GLY A 45 0.50 -5.92 2.11
N LYS A 46 0.18 -7.09 1.53
CA LYS A 46 1.19 -7.90 0.84
C LYS A 46 1.76 -7.18 -0.39
N ALA A 47 0.90 -6.61 -1.23
CA ALA A 47 1.34 -5.94 -2.45
C ALA A 47 2.29 -4.76 -2.15
N THR A 48 2.02 -3.99 -1.09
CA THR A 48 2.88 -2.87 -0.68
C THR A 48 4.18 -3.34 -0.04
N ALA A 49 4.18 -4.40 0.77
CA ALA A 49 5.40 -4.99 1.32
C ALA A 49 6.32 -5.52 0.21
N ASP A 50 5.77 -6.25 -0.76
CA ASP A 50 6.52 -6.76 -1.91
C ASP A 50 7.12 -5.60 -2.73
N TYR A 51 6.34 -4.55 -3.01
CA TYR A 51 6.81 -3.36 -3.72
C TYR A 51 7.93 -2.65 -2.96
N LEU A 52 7.77 -2.43 -1.66
CA LEU A 52 8.79 -1.80 -0.82
C LEU A 52 10.09 -2.59 -0.82
N ASN A 53 10.03 -3.93 -0.86
CA ASN A 53 11.21 -4.78 -1.00
C ASN A 53 11.92 -4.61 -2.34
N THR A 54 11.24 -4.22 -3.41
CA THR A 54 11.89 -3.87 -4.68
C THR A 54 12.53 -2.49 -4.65
N VAL A 55 11.93 -1.55 -3.92
CA VAL A 55 12.40 -0.16 -3.80
C VAL A 55 13.58 -0.06 -2.81
N GLY A 56 13.58 -0.87 -1.77
CA GLY A 56 14.60 -0.91 -0.72
C GLY A 56 14.46 0.20 0.32
N SER A 57 15.30 0.12 1.38
CA SER A 57 15.24 1.03 2.52
C SER A 57 15.40 2.50 2.12
N ASP A 58 16.42 2.84 1.32
CA ASP A 58 16.65 4.24 0.94
C ASP A 58 15.58 4.79 -0.01
N GLY A 59 15.16 3.98 -0.99
CA GLY A 59 14.11 4.38 -1.93
C GLY A 59 12.77 4.61 -1.23
N SER A 60 12.46 3.83 -0.21
CA SER A 60 11.21 3.95 0.55
C SER A 60 11.09 5.27 1.33
N LYS A 61 12.19 5.92 1.71
CA LYS A 61 12.17 7.24 2.36
C LYS A 61 11.45 8.29 1.51
N LYS A 62 11.51 8.18 0.18
CA LYS A 62 10.80 9.09 -0.74
C LYS A 62 9.29 8.82 -0.84
N LEU A 63 8.86 7.68 -0.35
CA LEU A 63 7.45 7.27 -0.35
C LEU A 63 6.76 7.63 0.97
N PHE A 64 7.49 7.59 2.08
CA PHE A 64 7.00 7.92 3.41
C PHE A 64 7.42 9.34 3.82
N MET A 65 6.82 9.88 4.88
CA MET A 65 7.11 11.24 5.37
C MET A 65 8.48 11.33 6.08
N TRP A 66 9.52 11.07 5.29
CA TRP A 66 10.91 11.32 5.65
C TRP A 66 11.33 12.64 4.98
N LEU A 67 11.30 13.71 5.77
CA LEU A 67 11.51 15.07 5.31
C LEU A 67 12.80 15.61 5.90
N ASP A 68 13.62 16.22 5.05
CA ASP A 68 14.84 16.89 5.50
C ASP A 68 14.51 18.18 6.27
N GLN A 69 15.41 18.53 7.18
CA GLN A 69 15.30 19.76 7.94
C GLN A 69 15.21 20.98 7.00
N GLY A 70 14.24 21.84 7.23
CA GLY A 70 14.01 23.04 6.46
C GLY A 70 13.38 22.85 5.06
N ALA A 71 13.07 21.61 4.67
CA ALA A 71 12.44 21.32 3.37
C ALA A 71 11.00 21.82 3.26
N TYR A 72 10.29 21.89 4.39
CA TYR A 72 8.90 22.30 4.46
C TYR A 72 8.66 23.22 5.66
N GLU A 73 7.92 24.32 5.45
CA GLU A 73 7.61 25.29 6.50
C GLU A 73 6.88 24.66 7.71
N GLY A 74 5.96 23.72 7.46
CA GLY A 74 5.24 23.00 8.51
C GLY A 74 6.07 21.95 9.27
N TYR A 75 7.31 21.66 8.82
CA TYR A 75 8.23 20.69 9.43
C TYR A 75 9.66 21.25 9.43
N PRO A 76 9.91 22.35 10.17
CA PRO A 76 11.22 23.04 10.15
C PRO A 76 12.38 22.16 10.58
N ASP A 77 12.14 21.20 11.48
CA ASP A 77 13.14 20.24 11.97
C ASP A 77 13.20 18.95 11.14
N GLY A 78 12.45 18.90 10.03
CA GLY A 78 12.27 17.68 9.26
C GLY A 78 11.29 16.70 9.92
N LYS A 79 11.15 15.51 9.37
CA LYS A 79 10.31 14.44 9.92
C LYS A 79 10.83 13.07 9.51
N LYS A 80 10.71 12.10 10.41
CA LYS A 80 10.92 10.67 10.11
C LYS A 80 9.67 9.92 10.55
N ASP A 81 8.81 9.61 9.59
CA ASP A 81 7.53 8.96 9.83
C ASP A 81 7.40 7.76 8.89
N ASN A 82 7.29 6.59 9.49
CA ASN A 82 7.27 5.30 8.80
C ASN A 82 5.85 4.84 8.39
N ALA A 83 4.83 5.61 8.73
CA ALA A 83 3.42 5.24 8.48
C ALA A 83 2.72 6.13 7.44
N HIS A 84 2.96 7.44 7.48
CA HIS A 84 2.29 8.37 6.58
C HIS A 84 3.05 8.53 5.25
N LEU A 85 2.29 8.62 4.16
CA LEU A 85 2.85 8.68 2.81
C LEU A 85 3.05 10.11 2.34
N GLN A 86 4.12 10.33 1.59
CA GLN A 86 4.26 11.46 0.68
C GLN A 86 3.42 11.22 -0.59
N GLN A 87 3.25 12.25 -1.42
CA GLN A 87 2.50 12.16 -2.68
C GLN A 87 2.99 11.02 -3.58
N ALA A 88 4.31 10.80 -3.67
CA ALA A 88 4.89 9.71 -4.47
C ALA A 88 4.45 8.34 -3.94
N GLY A 89 4.48 8.12 -2.64
CA GLY A 89 4.01 6.89 -2.00
C GLY A 89 2.52 6.66 -2.20
N ALA A 90 1.71 7.72 -2.00
CA ALA A 90 0.27 7.64 -2.21
C ALA A 90 -0.08 7.25 -3.66
N LYS A 91 0.60 7.83 -4.65
CA LYS A 91 0.41 7.46 -6.08
C LYS A 91 0.83 6.02 -6.35
N ALA A 92 1.99 5.59 -5.86
CA ALA A 92 2.47 4.23 -6.04
C ALA A 92 1.49 3.19 -5.44
N PHE A 93 1.05 3.41 -4.20
CA PHE A 93 0.15 2.49 -3.52
C PHE A 93 -1.26 2.49 -4.11
N ALA A 94 -1.75 3.64 -4.58
CA ALA A 94 -2.99 3.69 -5.35
C ALA A 94 -2.88 2.90 -6.66
N GLY A 95 -1.74 2.94 -7.34
CA GLY A 95 -1.45 2.13 -8.52
C GLY A 95 -1.48 0.63 -8.23
N LEU A 96 -0.90 0.20 -7.10
CA LEU A 96 -0.95 -1.20 -6.65
C LEU A 96 -2.40 -1.65 -6.37
N LEU A 97 -3.18 -0.81 -5.66
CA LEU A 97 -4.59 -1.11 -5.40
C LEU A 97 -5.39 -1.25 -6.71
N ALA A 98 -5.19 -0.32 -7.65
CA ALA A 98 -5.83 -0.40 -8.97
C ALA A 98 -5.42 -1.67 -9.73
N GLY A 99 -4.15 -2.10 -9.60
CA GLY A 99 -3.66 -3.37 -10.13
C GLY A 99 -4.39 -4.56 -9.53
N LEU A 100 -4.52 -4.61 -8.20
CA LEU A 100 -5.24 -5.68 -7.50
C LEU A 100 -6.71 -5.76 -7.94
N ILE A 101 -7.39 -4.61 -8.09
CA ILE A 101 -8.77 -4.59 -8.58
C ILE A 101 -8.87 -5.16 -9.99
N ARG A 102 -7.96 -4.76 -10.90
CA ARG A 102 -7.96 -5.25 -12.28
C ARG A 102 -7.69 -6.75 -12.39
N SER A 103 -6.79 -7.27 -11.57
CA SER A 103 -6.41 -8.69 -11.58
C SER A 103 -7.32 -9.58 -10.74
N TYR A 104 -8.36 -9.02 -10.10
CA TYR A 104 -9.28 -9.81 -9.32
C TYR A 104 -10.17 -10.67 -10.22
N GLU A 105 -10.06 -11.99 -10.13
CA GLU A 105 -10.73 -12.94 -11.03
C GLU A 105 -11.62 -13.96 -10.29
N ARG A 106 -11.71 -13.88 -8.95
CA ARG A 106 -12.43 -14.87 -8.15
C ARG A 106 -13.93 -14.96 -8.46
N ASP A 107 -14.54 -13.81 -8.81
CA ASP A 107 -15.96 -13.66 -9.15
C ASP A 107 -16.21 -12.30 -9.87
N ASP A 108 -17.46 -12.01 -10.20
CA ASP A 108 -17.90 -10.80 -10.91
C ASP A 108 -18.16 -9.57 -10.01
N LYS A 109 -17.95 -9.71 -8.68
CA LYS A 109 -18.31 -8.67 -7.70
C LYS A 109 -17.59 -7.35 -7.90
N LEU A 110 -16.42 -7.38 -8.54
CA LEU A 110 -15.64 -6.17 -8.83
C LEU A 110 -15.79 -5.68 -10.28
N ASP A 111 -16.61 -6.29 -11.13
CA ASP A 111 -16.68 -5.92 -12.55
C ASP A 111 -17.16 -4.47 -12.77
N LYS A 112 -18.09 -3.98 -11.95
CA LYS A 112 -18.49 -2.57 -11.99
C LYS A 112 -17.35 -1.63 -11.63
N VAL A 113 -16.56 -1.99 -10.60
CA VAL A 113 -15.42 -1.20 -10.17
C VAL A 113 -14.32 -1.23 -11.23
N LYS A 114 -14.06 -2.39 -11.84
CA LYS A 114 -13.11 -2.52 -12.97
C LYS A 114 -13.52 -1.64 -14.15
N ALA A 115 -14.81 -1.64 -14.50
CA ALA A 115 -15.33 -0.81 -15.59
C ALA A 115 -15.16 0.70 -15.31
N GLU A 116 -15.42 1.16 -14.09
CA GLU A 116 -15.21 2.56 -13.71
C GLU A 116 -13.73 2.93 -13.69
N LEU A 117 -12.86 2.08 -13.18
CA LEU A 117 -11.40 2.29 -13.24
C LEU A 117 -10.90 2.40 -14.67
N ALA A 118 -11.39 1.54 -15.58
CA ALA A 118 -11.00 1.57 -16.98
C ALA A 118 -11.35 2.90 -17.66
N LYS A 119 -12.50 3.52 -17.30
CA LYS A 119 -12.92 4.82 -17.83
C LYS A 119 -12.08 5.98 -17.32
N ASN A 120 -11.61 5.90 -16.08
CA ASN A 120 -11.02 7.04 -15.37
C ASN A 120 -9.48 6.96 -15.27
N MET A 121 -8.85 5.88 -15.72
CA MET A 121 -7.40 5.66 -15.60
C MET A 121 -6.57 6.25 -16.74
N PHE A 122 -7.07 7.23 -17.47
CA PHE A 122 -6.24 8.03 -18.39
C PHE A 122 -5.37 9.07 -17.68
N VAL A 123 -5.40 9.09 -16.35
CA VAL A 123 -4.67 10.10 -15.57
C VAL A 123 -3.75 9.39 -14.58
N ALA A 124 -2.52 9.18 -14.97
CA ALA A 124 -1.40 8.80 -14.14
C ALA A 124 -0.92 7.33 -14.19
N LEU A 125 -0.32 6.99 -15.29
CA LEU A 125 0.89 6.17 -15.23
C LEU A 125 2.00 6.93 -15.90
#